data_98b2043f8935e7e22972f935c0b743c9
#
_entry.id   98b2043f8935e7e22972f935c0b743c9
#
_cell.length_a   1.000
_cell.length_b   1.000
_cell.length_c   1.000
_cell.angle_alpha   90.00
_cell.angle_beta   90.00
_cell.angle_gamma   90.00
#
_symmetry.space_group_name_H-M   'P 1'
#
loop_
_entity.id
_entity.type
_entity.pdbx_description
1 polymer ?
#
loop_
_entity_poly.entity_id
_entity_poly.type
_entity_poly.pdbx_seq_one_letter_code
_entity_poly.pdbx_strand_id
1 'polypeptide(L)'
;MPTTIEFSPHSLLKIEMLRSHGIDVQKEIVENIVRTPDRIDKGYKDRLIAQKGFNDTHVLRVVYESLPDKIYVISVYPGRRSRYEKD
;
A
#
# COMPACT_ATOMS: atom_id res chain seq x y z
N MET A 1 -14.21 13.87 4.35
CA MET A 1 -14.97 13.16 3.30
C MET A 1 -14.39 11.80 3.09
N PRO A 2 -15.18 10.76 3.19
CA PRO A 2 -14.66 9.44 2.85
C PRO A 2 -14.39 9.37 1.36
N THR A 3 -13.20 8.95 1.01
CA THR A 3 -12.82 8.77 -0.37
C THR A 3 -12.98 7.30 -0.71
N THR A 4 -13.60 7.04 -1.86
CA THR A 4 -13.73 5.68 -2.35
C THR A 4 -12.35 5.13 -2.70
N ILE A 5 -12.06 3.91 -2.29
CA ILE A 5 -10.81 3.25 -2.64
C ILE A 5 -11.14 2.09 -3.58
N GLU A 6 -10.54 2.15 -4.76
CA GLU A 6 -10.76 1.14 -5.79
C GLU A 6 -9.45 0.39 -6.03
N PHE A 7 -9.54 -0.91 -6.25
CA PHE A 7 -8.36 -1.76 -6.42
C PHE A 7 -8.23 -2.19 -7.87
N SER A 8 -7.04 -1.99 -8.45
CA SER A 8 -6.76 -2.51 -9.79
C SER A 8 -6.69 -4.04 -9.76
N PRO A 9 -6.90 -4.69 -10.91
CA PRO A 9 -6.71 -6.14 -10.97
C PRO A 9 -5.31 -6.57 -10.54
N HIS A 10 -4.29 -5.78 -10.90
CA HIS A 10 -2.92 -6.08 -10.50
C HIS A 10 -2.75 -6.03 -8.98
N SER A 11 -3.35 -5.03 -8.33
CA SER A 11 -3.21 -4.91 -6.87
C SER A 11 -3.90 -6.08 -6.16
N LEU A 12 -5.04 -6.52 -6.67
CA LEU A 12 -5.73 -7.68 -6.10
C LEU A 12 -4.89 -8.94 -6.25
N LEU A 13 -4.25 -9.11 -7.40
CA LEU A 13 -3.36 -10.25 -7.62
C LEU A 13 -2.17 -10.20 -6.67
N LYS A 14 -1.59 -9.03 -6.46
CA LYS A 14 -0.47 -8.87 -5.54
C LYS A 14 -0.87 -9.23 -4.11
N ILE A 15 -2.06 -8.82 -3.69
CA ILE A 15 -2.56 -9.17 -2.36
C ILE A 15 -2.66 -10.69 -2.22
N GLU A 16 -3.20 -11.37 -3.23
CA GLU A 16 -3.29 -12.83 -3.18
C GLU A 16 -1.92 -13.49 -3.16
N MET A 17 -0.98 -12.98 -3.94
CA MET A 17 0.38 -13.51 -3.96
C MET A 17 1.04 -13.37 -2.59
N LEU A 18 0.87 -12.22 -1.93
CA LEU A 18 1.43 -12.02 -0.59
C LEU A 18 0.83 -12.99 0.40
N ARG A 19 -0.48 -13.20 0.34
CA ARG A 19 -1.15 -14.14 1.23
C ARG A 19 -0.66 -15.57 1.02
N SER A 20 -0.43 -15.95 -0.22
CA SER A 20 0.08 -17.29 -0.51
C SER A 20 1.50 -17.50 -0.02
N HIS A 21 2.24 -16.41 0.23
CA HIS A 21 3.58 -16.47 0.79
C HIS A 21 3.59 -16.25 2.31
N GLY A 22 2.43 -16.33 2.94
CA GLY A 22 2.35 -16.23 4.39
C GLY A 22 2.25 -14.80 4.93
N ILE A 23 2.11 -13.81 4.06
CA ILE A 23 1.93 -12.42 4.48
C ILE A 23 0.44 -12.12 4.45
N ASP A 24 -0.18 -12.07 5.62
CA ASP A 24 -1.64 -11.96 5.75
C ASP A 24 -2.11 -10.53 5.51
N VAL A 25 -2.16 -10.14 4.24
CA VAL A 25 -2.62 -8.83 3.82
C VAL A 25 -4.04 -8.96 3.30
N GLN A 26 -4.93 -8.08 3.78
CA GLN A 26 -6.31 -8.01 3.31
C GLN A 26 -6.59 -6.62 2.78
N LYS A 27 -7.67 -6.47 2.01
CA LYS A 27 -8.05 -5.17 1.46
C LYS A 27 -8.19 -4.11 2.54
N GLU A 28 -8.76 -4.47 3.68
CA GLU A 28 -8.96 -3.54 4.79
C GLU A 28 -7.64 -3.00 5.30
N ILE A 29 -6.61 -3.83 5.33
CA ILE A 29 -5.28 -3.39 5.74
C ILE A 29 -4.73 -2.39 4.74
N VAL A 30 -4.89 -2.66 3.45
CA VAL A 30 -4.42 -1.76 2.40
C VAL A 30 -5.15 -0.43 2.47
N GLU A 31 -6.46 -0.46 2.67
CA GLU A 31 -7.26 0.76 2.81
C GLU A 31 -6.80 1.57 4.01
N ASN A 32 -6.53 0.91 5.13
CA ASN A 32 -6.05 1.59 6.32
C ASN A 32 -4.70 2.27 6.08
N ILE A 33 -3.80 1.60 5.35
CA ILE A 33 -2.49 2.17 5.03
C ILE A 33 -2.65 3.44 4.20
N VAL A 34 -3.53 3.41 3.22
CA VAL A 34 -3.75 4.57 2.36
C VAL A 34 -4.37 5.73 3.15
N ARG A 35 -5.28 5.42 4.08
CA ARG A 35 -5.97 6.46 4.85
C ARG A 35 -5.12 7.05 5.96
N THR A 36 -4.29 6.24 6.60
CA THR A 36 -3.48 6.67 7.75
C THR A 36 -2.06 6.14 7.63
N PRO A 37 -1.30 6.59 6.62
CA PRO A 37 0.06 6.09 6.43
C PRO A 37 1.01 6.69 7.47
N ASP A 38 2.09 5.96 7.74
CA ASP A 38 3.19 6.52 8.53
C ASP A 38 4.00 7.48 7.70
N ARG A 39 4.00 7.28 6.37
CA ARG A 39 4.82 8.05 5.46
C ARG A 39 4.26 7.93 4.04
N ILE A 40 4.39 9.00 3.26
CA ILE A 40 4.02 9.00 1.84
C ILE A 40 5.23 9.43 1.03
N ASP A 41 5.61 8.61 0.05
CA ASP A 41 6.66 8.92 -0.88
C ASP A 41 6.08 9.18 -2.25
N LYS A 42 6.80 9.92 -3.09
CA LYS A 42 6.42 10.08 -4.48
C LYS A 42 6.93 8.91 -5.30
N GLY A 43 6.07 8.41 -6.15
CA GLY A 43 6.41 7.32 -7.04
C GLY A 43 6.53 7.79 -8.47
N TYR A 44 6.64 6.84 -9.36
CA TYR A 44 6.79 7.08 -10.79
C TYR A 44 5.46 7.57 -11.38
N LYS A 45 5.50 8.50 -12.31
CA LYS A 45 4.33 9.03 -13.04
C LYS A 45 3.28 9.62 -12.10
N ASP A 46 3.72 10.46 -11.16
CA ASP A 46 2.83 11.14 -10.22
C ASP A 46 2.05 10.22 -9.28
N ARG A 47 2.45 8.96 -9.19
CA ARG A 47 1.86 8.05 -8.22
C ARG A 47 2.41 8.33 -6.85
N LEU A 48 1.66 7.93 -5.85
CA LEU A 48 2.07 8.05 -4.45
C LEU A 48 2.28 6.66 -3.87
N ILE A 49 3.15 6.58 -2.86
CA ILE A 49 3.41 5.32 -2.17
C ILE A 49 3.15 5.56 -0.70
N ALA A 50 2.10 4.95 -0.16
CA ALA A 50 1.78 5.01 1.26
C ALA A 50 2.47 3.86 1.96
N GLN A 51 3.15 4.16 3.06
CA GLN A 51 3.91 3.16 3.80
C GLN A 51 3.43 3.09 5.24
N LYS A 52 3.34 1.89 5.76
CA LYS A 52 3.00 1.68 7.16
C LYS A 52 3.64 0.39 7.66
N GLY A 53 4.03 0.39 8.94
CA GLY A 53 4.58 -0.81 9.57
C GLY A 53 3.58 -1.94 9.55
N PHE A 54 4.04 -3.14 9.19
CA PHE A 54 3.19 -4.31 9.11
C PHE A 54 3.52 -5.32 10.21
N ASN A 55 4.80 -5.58 10.42
CA ASN A 55 5.27 -6.44 11.52
C ASN A 55 6.66 -5.97 11.95
N ASP A 56 7.33 -6.76 12.78
CA ASP A 56 8.62 -6.35 13.37
C ASP A 56 9.71 -6.10 12.33
N THR A 57 9.64 -6.73 11.19
CA THR A 57 10.71 -6.69 10.19
C THR A 57 10.31 -6.02 8.88
N HIS A 58 9.00 -5.84 8.64
CA HIS A 58 8.53 -5.37 7.34
C HIS A 58 7.56 -4.21 7.46
N VAL A 59 7.56 -3.39 6.41
CA VAL A 59 6.51 -2.40 6.16
C VAL A 59 5.73 -2.86 4.94
N LEU A 60 4.53 -2.35 4.78
CA LEU A 60 3.78 -2.51 3.53
C LEU A 60 3.78 -1.18 2.80
N ARG A 61 3.99 -1.24 1.52
CA ARG A 61 3.99 -0.07 0.65
C ARG A 61 2.91 -0.24 -0.40
N VAL A 62 2.04 0.75 -0.49
CA VAL A 62 0.88 0.73 -1.39
C VAL A 62 1.05 1.84 -2.42
N VAL A 63 1.16 1.45 -3.68
CA VAL A 63 1.26 2.40 -4.79
C VAL A 63 -0.15 2.74 -5.25
N TYR A 64 -0.47 4.03 -5.31
CA TYR A 64 -1.82 4.45 -5.68
C TYR A 64 -1.79 5.78 -6.43
N GLU A 65 -2.88 6.05 -7.11
CA GLU A 65 -3.14 7.35 -7.73
C GLU A 65 -4.26 8.04 -6.96
N SER A 66 -4.06 9.32 -6.67
CA SER A 66 -5.09 10.12 -6.02
C SER A 66 -5.87 10.87 -7.09
N LEU A 67 -7.11 10.48 -7.31
CA LEU A 67 -8.00 11.07 -8.28
C LEU A 67 -9.00 11.97 -7.57
N PRO A 68 -9.70 12.86 -8.31
CA PRO A 68 -10.61 13.80 -7.65
C PRO A 68 -11.71 13.14 -6.81
N ASP A 69 -12.19 11.97 -7.22
CA ASP A 69 -13.32 11.31 -6.56
C ASP A 69 -12.97 9.96 -5.94
N LYS A 70 -11.73 9.50 -6.09
CA LYS A 70 -11.36 8.20 -5.55
C LYS A 70 -9.85 8.05 -5.47
N ILE A 71 -9.44 7.02 -4.74
CA ILE A 71 -8.05 6.57 -4.72
C ILE A 71 -8.01 5.25 -5.47
N TYR A 72 -7.09 5.13 -6.42
CA TYR A 72 -6.96 3.92 -7.22
C TYR A 72 -5.68 3.20 -6.83
N VAL A 73 -5.81 2.05 -6.18
CA VAL A 73 -4.67 1.26 -5.73
C VAL A 73 -4.09 0.47 -6.90
N ILE A 74 -2.81 0.66 -7.16
CA ILE A 74 -2.16 0.08 -8.32
C ILE A 74 -1.36 -1.17 -7.95
N SER A 75 -0.64 -1.13 -6.83
CA SER A 75 0.19 -2.26 -6.42
C SER A 75 0.43 -2.23 -4.92
N VAL A 76 0.79 -3.37 -4.36
CA VAL A 76 1.11 -3.52 -2.94
C VAL A 76 2.35 -4.41 -2.86
N TYR A 77 3.32 -4.00 -2.06
CA TYR A 77 4.50 -4.84 -1.86
C TYR A 77 5.09 -4.62 -0.47
N PRO A 78 5.75 -5.64 0.10
CA PRO A 78 6.41 -5.49 1.38
C PRO A 78 7.81 -4.94 1.20
N GLY A 79 8.33 -4.30 2.24
CA GLY A 79 9.71 -3.86 2.27
C GLY A 79 10.29 -4.10 3.64
N ARG A 80 11.59 -4.24 3.75
CA ARG A 80 12.22 -4.42 5.05
C ARG A 80 12.28 -3.08 5.78
N ARG A 81 11.98 -3.07 7.07
CA ARG A 81 12.05 -1.86 7.87
C ARG A 81 13.43 -1.24 7.85
N SER A 82 14.47 -2.08 7.88
CA SER A 82 15.84 -1.59 7.86
C SER A 82 16.16 -0.78 6.61
N ARG A 83 15.44 -1.03 5.52
CA ARG A 83 15.64 -0.32 4.27
C ARG A 83 14.78 0.95 4.16
N TYR A 84 13.56 0.90 4.66
CA TYR A 84 12.56 1.96 4.42
C TYR A 84 12.30 2.87 5.60
N GLU A 85 12.76 2.51 6.80
CA GLU A 85 12.56 3.33 7.98
C GLU A 85 13.84 3.98 8.47
N LYS A 86 14.80 4.17 7.59
CA LYS A 86 16.01 4.91 7.95
C LYS A 86 15.71 6.38 8.12
N ASP A 87 16.35 6.98 9.08
CA ASP A 87 16.27 8.42 9.29
C ASP A 87 17.17 9.17 8.31
#